data_cec66fa34bbbb5c55a741e13abf90a09
#
_entry.id   cec66fa34bbbb5c55a741e13abf90a09
#
_cell.length_a   1.000
_cell.length_b   1.000
_cell.length_c   1.000
_cell.angle_alpha   90.00
_cell.angle_beta   90.00
_cell.angle_gamma   90.00
#
_symmetry.space_group_name_H-M   'P 1'
#
loop_
_entity.id
_entity.type
_entity.pdbx_description
1 polymer ?
#
loop_
_entity_poly.entity_id
_entity_poly.type
_entity_poly.pdbx_seq_one_letter_code
_entity_poly.pdbx_strand_id
1 'polypeptide(L)'
;MWDFPITDFRDGVVNPALGLGKPNLIFAVVDGDLFLEGRPLEDINRVCRTLVASKHLGLLCSKYTRQKVDYLASIHPRSVPRWQSKLLLGFSAENQEWFDRRWADVHPLAEAGWFVYVALSPLLGPVTLPPDFLALGQRTWVVVYGECNRWEPERCRLMEADWVRAILKQCRDPGIPFFLRGMHTGAYIPPDLVNVRQFPLVP
;
A
#
# COMPACT_ATOMS: atom_id res chain seq x y z
N MET A 1 -3.13 -11.08 -14.55
CA MET A 1 -2.18 -11.41 -13.46
C MET A 1 -0.79 -11.18 -14.04
N TRP A 2 -0.03 -10.23 -13.52
CA TRP A 2 1.33 -9.99 -13.97
C TRP A 2 2.21 -11.03 -13.27
N ASP A 3 2.58 -12.10 -13.97
CA ASP A 3 3.59 -13.05 -13.51
C ASP A 3 4.96 -12.42 -13.76
N PHE A 4 5.40 -11.59 -12.83
CA PHE A 4 6.81 -11.27 -12.77
C PHE A 4 7.54 -12.49 -12.18
N PRO A 5 8.59 -12.98 -12.84
CA PRO A 5 9.40 -14.03 -12.27
C PRO A 5 9.93 -13.58 -10.90
N ILE A 6 10.08 -14.51 -9.97
CA ILE A 6 10.77 -14.26 -8.71
C ILE A 6 12.18 -13.81 -9.10
N THR A 7 12.39 -12.51 -9.16
CA THR A 7 13.70 -11.95 -9.48
C THR A 7 14.57 -12.04 -8.24
N ASP A 8 15.82 -12.41 -8.42
CA ASP A 8 16.80 -12.49 -7.35
C ASP A 8 16.82 -11.20 -6.54
N PHE A 9 16.81 -11.36 -5.23
CA PHE A 9 16.95 -10.24 -4.31
C PHE A 9 18.32 -9.60 -4.52
N ARG A 10 18.33 -8.39 -5.08
CA ARG A 10 19.57 -7.64 -5.29
C ARG A 10 19.86 -6.80 -4.06
N ASP A 11 20.88 -7.13 -3.30
CA ASP A 11 21.33 -6.36 -2.13
C ASP A 11 21.52 -4.86 -2.42
N GLY A 12 21.89 -4.49 -3.63
CA GLY A 12 22.07 -3.10 -4.07
C GLY A 12 20.78 -2.27 -4.13
N VAL A 13 19.58 -2.90 -4.09
CA VAL A 13 18.31 -2.17 -4.18
C VAL A 13 17.83 -1.67 -2.81
N VAL A 14 18.19 -2.35 -1.72
CA VAL A 14 17.79 -1.94 -0.35
C VAL A 14 18.72 -0.87 0.21
N ASN A 15 20.00 -0.94 -0.08
CA ASN A 15 21.04 -0.09 0.49
C ASN A 15 20.98 1.42 0.10
N PRO A 16 20.67 1.83 -1.16
CA PRO A 16 20.61 3.24 -1.50
C PRO A 16 19.56 4.02 -0.74
N ALA A 17 18.39 3.41 -0.47
CA ALA A 17 17.33 4.06 0.29
C ALA A 17 17.74 4.34 1.75
N LEU A 18 18.57 3.50 2.34
CA LEU A 18 19.10 3.67 3.70
C LEU A 18 20.07 4.84 3.82
N GLY A 19 20.74 5.21 2.74
CA GLY A 19 21.68 6.32 2.67
C GLY A 19 21.04 7.72 2.64
N LEU A 20 19.71 7.83 2.47
CA LEU A 20 19.02 9.11 2.49
C LEU A 20 19.22 9.84 3.82
N GLY A 21 19.65 11.10 3.76
CA GLY A 21 20.05 11.88 4.95
C GLY A 21 18.92 12.14 5.95
N LYS A 22 17.67 12.29 5.46
CA LYS A 22 16.47 12.54 6.28
C LYS A 22 15.55 11.32 6.34
N PRO A 23 14.71 11.17 7.39
CA PRO A 23 13.65 10.18 7.41
C PRO A 23 12.73 10.31 6.19
N ASN A 24 12.34 9.18 5.60
CA ASN A 24 11.49 9.11 4.41
C ASN A 24 10.51 7.95 4.52
N LEU A 25 9.46 7.97 3.70
CA LEU A 25 8.63 6.81 3.42
C LEU A 25 9.31 5.99 2.31
N ILE A 26 9.64 4.74 2.61
CA ILE A 26 10.30 3.82 1.68
C ILE A 26 9.30 2.79 1.20
N PHE A 27 8.98 2.81 -0.09
CA PHE A 27 8.21 1.74 -0.72
C PHE A 27 9.15 0.54 -0.93
N ALA A 28 8.92 -0.53 -0.20
CA ALA A 28 9.91 -1.61 -0.06
C ALA A 28 10.13 -2.43 -1.32
N VAL A 29 9.10 -2.62 -2.13
CA VAL A 29 9.16 -3.41 -3.37
C VAL A 29 8.34 -2.70 -4.44
N VAL A 30 9.00 -2.30 -5.52
CA VAL A 30 8.37 -1.59 -6.65
C VAL A 30 7.99 -2.57 -7.75
N ASP A 31 8.88 -3.52 -8.05
CA ASP A 31 8.69 -4.54 -9.08
C ASP A 31 8.47 -5.90 -8.39
N GLY A 32 7.24 -6.37 -8.39
CA GLY A 32 6.83 -7.62 -7.75
C GLY A 32 6.10 -7.43 -6.43
N ASP A 33 6.06 -8.50 -5.62
CA ASP A 33 5.40 -8.51 -4.31
C ASP A 33 6.31 -9.22 -3.29
N LEU A 34 6.53 -8.56 -2.13
CA LEU A 34 7.38 -9.10 -1.08
C LEU A 34 6.82 -10.39 -0.49
N PHE A 35 5.49 -10.52 -0.46
CA PHE A 35 4.79 -11.67 0.13
C PHE A 35 4.26 -12.65 -0.93
N LEU A 36 4.84 -12.59 -2.15
CA LEU A 36 4.50 -13.55 -3.21
C LEU A 36 4.68 -14.98 -2.69
N GLU A 37 3.73 -15.84 -3.04
CA GLU A 37 3.79 -17.27 -2.71
C GLU A 37 5.11 -17.90 -3.21
N GLY A 38 5.75 -18.70 -2.35
CA GLY A 38 7.05 -19.30 -2.64
C GLY A 38 8.26 -18.38 -2.42
N ARG A 39 8.08 -17.13 -2.01
CA ARG A 39 9.22 -16.26 -1.66
C ARG A 39 9.91 -16.78 -0.40
N PRO A 40 11.25 -16.90 -0.40
CA PRO A 40 11.99 -17.32 0.78
C PRO A 40 11.72 -16.40 1.98
N LEU A 41 11.44 -17.01 3.13
CA LEU A 41 11.20 -16.29 4.39
C LEU A 41 12.38 -15.39 4.78
N GLU A 42 13.59 -15.82 4.42
CA GLU A 42 14.82 -15.06 4.66
C GLU A 42 14.81 -13.69 3.92
N ASP A 43 14.33 -13.65 2.68
CA ASP A 43 14.22 -12.42 1.90
C ASP A 43 13.22 -11.46 2.53
N ILE A 44 12.06 -11.97 2.96
CA ILE A 44 11.05 -11.17 3.66
C ILE A 44 11.64 -10.61 4.96
N ASN A 45 12.30 -11.46 5.74
CA ASN A 45 12.96 -11.07 6.99
C ASN A 45 14.02 -10.00 6.75
N ARG A 46 14.85 -10.16 5.73
CA ARG A 46 15.92 -9.20 5.40
C ARG A 46 15.35 -7.82 5.11
N VAL A 47 14.32 -7.72 4.24
CA VAL A 47 13.67 -6.45 3.91
C VAL A 47 13.05 -5.82 5.15
N CYS A 48 12.20 -6.55 5.86
CA CYS A 48 11.48 -6.02 7.00
C CYS A 48 12.41 -5.58 8.14
N ARG A 49 13.41 -6.39 8.50
CA ARG A 49 14.39 -6.05 9.55
C ARG A 49 15.24 -4.84 9.17
N THR A 50 15.61 -4.71 7.90
CA THR A 50 16.36 -3.55 7.40
C THR A 50 15.54 -2.27 7.55
N LEU A 51 14.26 -2.28 7.18
CA LEU A 51 13.37 -1.15 7.37
C LEU A 51 13.18 -0.80 8.85
N VAL A 52 12.92 -1.80 9.70
CA VAL A 52 12.74 -1.61 11.14
C VAL A 52 14.00 -1.09 11.83
N ALA A 53 15.18 -1.45 11.35
CA ALA A 53 16.46 -0.96 11.85
C ALA A 53 16.80 0.45 11.36
N SER A 54 16.19 0.90 10.27
CA SER A 54 16.47 2.19 9.65
C SER A 54 15.77 3.35 10.38
N LYS A 55 16.15 4.59 10.01
CA LYS A 55 15.43 5.80 10.43
C LYS A 55 14.16 6.06 9.62
N HIS A 56 13.92 5.30 8.56
CA HIS A 56 12.80 5.46 7.64
C HIS A 56 11.55 4.71 8.10
N LEU A 57 10.42 4.98 7.44
CA LEU A 57 9.19 4.20 7.54
C LEU A 57 9.04 3.34 6.30
N GLY A 58 8.74 2.07 6.49
CA GLY A 58 8.56 1.12 5.39
C GLY A 58 7.10 1.01 4.96
N LEU A 59 6.82 1.17 3.68
CA LEU A 59 5.53 0.87 3.06
C LEU A 59 5.58 -0.54 2.47
N LEU A 60 4.82 -1.47 3.04
CA LEU A 60 4.74 -2.87 2.62
C LEU A 60 3.38 -3.15 1.98
N CYS A 61 3.24 -2.80 0.70
CA CYS A 61 2.02 -3.09 -0.07
C CYS A 61 2.09 -4.49 -0.68
N SER A 62 0.97 -5.23 -0.63
CA SER A 62 0.91 -6.59 -1.16
C SER A 62 -0.50 -6.95 -1.65
N LYS A 63 -0.55 -7.81 -2.64
CA LYS A 63 -1.76 -8.53 -3.06
C LYS A 63 -1.91 -9.89 -2.35
N TYR A 64 -0.86 -10.38 -1.73
CA TYR A 64 -0.78 -11.65 -0.99
C TYR A 64 -0.97 -11.38 0.50
N THR A 65 -2.19 -10.99 0.86
CA THR A 65 -2.54 -10.52 2.20
C THR A 65 -2.42 -11.61 3.26
N ARG A 66 -2.80 -12.85 2.96
CA ARG A 66 -2.69 -13.98 3.89
C ARG A 66 -1.24 -14.27 4.26
N GLN A 67 -0.36 -14.40 3.26
CA GLN A 67 1.07 -14.65 3.50
C GLN A 67 1.69 -13.54 4.35
N LYS A 68 1.26 -12.30 4.15
CA LYS A 68 1.69 -11.16 4.96
C LYS A 68 1.20 -11.28 6.41
N VAL A 69 -0.07 -11.64 6.62
CA VAL A 69 -0.64 -11.85 7.96
C VAL A 69 0.08 -12.98 8.69
N ASP A 70 0.27 -14.13 8.03
CA ASP A 70 0.97 -15.28 8.59
C ASP A 70 2.41 -14.94 8.97
N TYR A 71 3.11 -14.19 8.10
CA TYR A 71 4.46 -13.70 8.40
C TYR A 71 4.48 -12.81 9.64
N LEU A 72 3.58 -11.83 9.74
CA LEU A 72 3.53 -10.91 10.87
C LEU A 72 3.15 -11.61 12.17
N ALA A 73 2.31 -12.64 12.11
CA ALA A 73 1.98 -13.48 13.26
C ALA A 73 3.18 -14.28 13.80
N SER A 74 4.18 -14.54 12.96
CA SER A 74 5.42 -15.20 13.37
C SER A 74 6.43 -14.30 14.11
N ILE A 75 6.18 -12.98 14.16
CA ILE A 75 7.07 -12.03 14.83
C ILE A 75 6.96 -12.20 16.35
N HIS A 76 8.12 -12.27 17.00
CA HIS A 76 8.14 -12.38 18.45
C HIS A 76 7.39 -11.21 19.13
N PRO A 77 6.47 -11.46 20.07
CA PRO A 77 5.58 -10.43 20.65
C PRO A 77 6.30 -9.18 21.18
N ARG A 78 7.49 -9.36 21.80
CA ARG A 78 8.29 -8.22 22.31
C ARG A 78 8.81 -7.29 21.21
N SER A 79 8.86 -7.75 19.96
CA SER A 79 9.32 -6.96 18.81
C SER A 79 8.19 -6.20 18.14
N VAL A 80 6.94 -6.62 18.31
CA VAL A 80 5.77 -6.07 17.62
C VAL A 80 5.64 -4.55 17.77
N PRO A 81 5.75 -3.93 18.95
CA PRO A 81 5.61 -2.47 19.08
C PRO A 81 6.62 -1.68 18.22
N ARG A 82 7.87 -2.17 18.16
CA ARG A 82 8.90 -1.53 17.31
C ARG A 82 8.58 -1.67 15.82
N TRP A 83 8.04 -2.81 15.40
CA TRP A 83 7.67 -3.03 14.02
C TRP A 83 6.46 -2.19 13.63
N GLN A 84 5.47 -2.08 14.51
CA GLN A 84 4.29 -1.22 14.31
C GLN A 84 4.67 0.25 14.13
N SER A 85 5.68 0.74 14.85
CA SER A 85 6.16 2.12 14.70
C SER A 85 7.01 2.37 13.44
N LYS A 86 7.31 1.32 12.66
CA LYS A 86 8.21 1.41 11.50
C LYS A 86 7.60 0.94 10.18
N LEU A 87 6.58 0.11 10.22
CA LEU A 87 6.00 -0.50 9.03
C LEU A 87 4.53 -0.09 8.87
N LEU A 88 4.20 0.41 7.70
CA LEU A 88 2.84 0.68 7.25
C LEU A 88 2.44 -0.45 6.29
N LEU A 89 1.39 -1.18 6.66
CA LEU A 89 0.98 -2.41 5.98
C LEU A 89 -0.08 -2.10 4.93
N GLY A 90 0.31 -2.11 3.66
CA GLY A 90 -0.59 -1.83 2.55
C GLY A 90 -1.17 -3.10 1.93
N PHE A 91 -2.40 -3.03 1.46
CA PHE A 91 -2.95 -3.99 0.52
C PHE A 91 -3.39 -3.29 -0.75
N SER A 92 -3.13 -3.91 -1.92
CA SER A 92 -3.68 -3.42 -3.18
C SER A 92 -5.13 -3.88 -3.33
N ALA A 93 -5.95 -3.08 -4.02
CA ALA A 93 -7.27 -3.52 -4.48
C ALA A 93 -7.60 -2.80 -5.79
N GLU A 94 -8.05 -3.55 -6.77
CA GLU A 94 -8.37 -3.03 -8.10
C GLU A 94 -9.83 -2.60 -8.22
N ASN A 95 -10.70 -3.22 -7.43
CA ASN A 95 -12.15 -3.01 -7.38
C ASN A 95 -12.72 -3.43 -6.03
N GLN A 96 -14.06 -3.38 -5.86
CA GLN A 96 -14.74 -3.73 -4.62
C GLN A 96 -14.46 -5.17 -4.17
N GLU A 97 -14.53 -6.14 -5.09
CA GLU A 97 -14.32 -7.57 -4.78
C GLU A 97 -12.94 -7.79 -4.13
N TRP A 98 -11.90 -7.22 -4.73
CA TRP A 98 -10.54 -7.34 -4.19
C TRP A 98 -10.33 -6.54 -2.92
N PHE A 99 -11.03 -5.42 -2.77
CA PHE A 99 -11.02 -4.66 -1.52
C PHE A 99 -11.61 -5.52 -0.39
N ASP A 100 -12.82 -6.03 -0.54
CA ASP A 100 -13.53 -6.79 0.49
C ASP A 100 -12.74 -8.03 0.91
N ARG A 101 -12.24 -8.77 -0.07
CA ARG A 101 -11.47 -10.00 0.18
C ARG A 101 -10.18 -9.73 0.94
N ARG A 102 -9.40 -8.72 0.51
CA ARG A 102 -8.11 -8.42 1.12
C ARG A 102 -8.25 -7.64 2.43
N TRP A 103 -9.29 -6.82 2.55
CA TRP A 103 -9.63 -6.17 3.82
C TRP A 103 -9.96 -7.19 4.90
N ALA A 104 -10.77 -8.20 4.61
CA ALA A 104 -11.08 -9.27 5.54
C ALA A 104 -9.82 -9.99 6.07
N ASP A 105 -8.80 -10.17 5.23
CA ASP A 105 -7.53 -10.77 5.67
C ASP A 105 -6.73 -9.84 6.62
N VAL A 106 -6.68 -8.52 6.35
CA VAL A 106 -5.80 -7.59 7.08
C VAL A 106 -6.48 -6.81 8.20
N HIS A 107 -7.81 -6.81 8.27
CA HIS A 107 -8.57 -6.13 9.31
C HIS A 107 -8.11 -6.51 10.74
N PRO A 108 -7.84 -7.79 11.08
CA PRO A 108 -7.31 -8.15 12.39
C PRO A 108 -5.97 -7.48 12.73
N LEU A 109 -5.15 -7.14 11.73
CA LEU A 109 -3.92 -6.38 11.97
C LEU A 109 -4.22 -4.94 12.38
N ALA A 110 -5.24 -4.31 11.76
CA ALA A 110 -5.67 -2.97 12.15
C ALA A 110 -6.23 -2.95 13.58
N GLU A 111 -7.00 -3.96 13.97
CA GLU A 111 -7.50 -4.15 15.35
C GLU A 111 -6.34 -4.37 16.33
N ALA A 112 -5.31 -5.08 15.94
CA ALA A 112 -4.08 -5.28 16.72
C ALA A 112 -3.15 -4.05 16.77
N GLY A 113 -3.57 -2.90 16.23
CA GLY A 113 -2.84 -1.63 16.30
C GLY A 113 -1.81 -1.40 15.20
N TRP A 114 -1.77 -2.22 14.14
CA TRP A 114 -0.95 -1.92 12.99
C TRP A 114 -1.55 -0.78 12.16
N PHE A 115 -0.68 0.06 11.60
CA PHE A 115 -1.11 1.01 10.58
C PHE A 115 -1.35 0.26 9.27
N VAL A 116 -2.63 0.15 8.87
CA VAL A 116 -3.02 -0.52 7.63
C VAL A 116 -3.51 0.52 6.62
N TYR A 117 -3.10 0.41 5.35
CA TYR A 117 -3.57 1.29 4.29
C TYR A 117 -3.99 0.52 3.05
N VAL A 118 -4.84 1.14 2.22
CA VAL A 118 -5.22 0.57 0.92
C VAL A 118 -4.57 1.33 -0.22
N ALA A 119 -4.04 0.58 -1.20
CA ALA A 119 -3.64 1.07 -2.50
C ALA A 119 -4.66 0.60 -3.55
N LEU A 120 -5.58 1.49 -3.93
CA LEU A 120 -6.52 1.25 -5.03
C LEU A 120 -5.76 1.47 -6.34
N SER A 121 -5.01 0.44 -6.76
CA SER A 121 -4.04 0.54 -7.84
C SER A 121 -3.85 -0.80 -8.59
N PRO A 122 -4.18 -0.84 -9.90
CA PRO A 122 -4.96 0.18 -10.59
C PRO A 122 -6.43 0.20 -10.13
N LEU A 123 -7.02 1.39 -9.98
CA LEU A 123 -8.46 1.48 -9.70
C LEU A 123 -9.24 1.20 -10.99
N LEU A 124 -10.06 0.16 -10.98
CA LEU A 124 -10.79 -0.36 -12.16
C LEU A 124 -12.32 -0.38 -11.98
N GLY A 125 -12.82 0.23 -10.93
CA GLY A 125 -14.24 0.34 -10.65
C GLY A 125 -14.51 1.15 -9.39
N PRO A 126 -15.77 1.47 -9.09
CA PRO A 126 -16.14 2.15 -7.86
C PRO A 126 -15.84 1.26 -6.65
N VAL A 127 -15.45 1.91 -5.54
CA VAL A 127 -15.19 1.24 -4.25
C VAL A 127 -15.93 1.97 -3.13
N THR A 128 -16.66 1.21 -2.34
CA THR A 128 -17.30 1.65 -1.10
C THR A 128 -16.47 1.16 0.07
N LEU A 129 -15.98 2.07 0.90
CA LEU A 129 -15.20 1.76 2.08
C LEU A 129 -16.15 1.33 3.21
N PRO A 130 -15.95 0.16 3.84
CA PRO A 130 -16.85 -0.32 4.89
C PRO A 130 -16.69 0.49 6.18
N PRO A 131 -17.73 0.47 7.07
CA PRO A 131 -17.72 1.27 8.29
C PRO A 131 -16.54 1.02 9.22
N ASP A 132 -16.07 -0.22 9.32
CA ASP A 132 -14.92 -0.61 10.15
C ASP A 132 -13.59 -0.06 9.58
N PHE A 133 -13.44 0.04 8.25
CA PHE A 133 -12.31 0.74 7.63
C PHE A 133 -12.41 2.25 7.89
N LEU A 134 -13.58 2.85 7.70
CA LEU A 134 -13.81 4.28 7.94
C LEU A 134 -13.57 4.66 9.40
N ALA A 135 -13.89 3.79 10.35
CA ALA A 135 -13.66 4.00 11.78
C ALA A 135 -12.17 4.13 12.18
N LEU A 136 -11.25 3.72 11.31
CA LEU A 136 -9.81 3.91 11.54
C LEU A 136 -9.40 5.38 11.50
N GLY A 137 -10.14 6.24 10.76
CA GLY A 137 -9.84 7.66 10.66
C GLY A 137 -8.39 7.92 10.20
N GLN A 138 -7.67 8.73 10.96
CA GLN A 138 -6.26 9.07 10.64
C GLN A 138 -5.27 7.91 10.82
N ARG A 139 -5.70 6.76 11.35
CA ARG A 139 -4.87 5.56 11.51
C ARG A 139 -4.85 4.66 10.27
N THR A 140 -5.35 5.16 9.16
CA THR A 140 -5.27 4.51 7.85
C THR A 140 -4.95 5.52 6.76
N TRP A 141 -4.78 5.06 5.54
CA TRP A 141 -4.48 5.88 4.37
C TRP A 141 -5.09 5.26 3.12
N VAL A 142 -5.63 6.09 2.24
CA VAL A 142 -6.16 5.67 0.94
C VAL A 142 -5.28 6.26 -0.16
N VAL A 143 -4.64 5.40 -0.93
CA VAL A 143 -3.83 5.77 -2.09
C VAL A 143 -4.55 5.31 -3.35
N VAL A 144 -4.73 6.20 -4.32
CA VAL A 144 -5.40 5.89 -5.59
C VAL A 144 -4.45 6.13 -6.75
N TYR A 145 -4.43 5.20 -7.70
CA TYR A 145 -3.67 5.31 -8.93
C TYR A 145 -4.34 4.53 -10.06
N GLY A 146 -4.36 5.11 -11.25
CA GLY A 146 -4.80 4.44 -12.46
C GLY A 146 -3.75 3.46 -12.99
N GLU A 147 -4.13 2.69 -13.99
CA GLU A 147 -3.20 1.77 -14.65
C GLU A 147 -2.08 2.54 -15.35
N CYS A 148 -0.85 2.08 -15.17
CA CYS A 148 0.32 2.70 -15.76
C CYS A 148 1.02 1.74 -16.71
N ASN A 149 0.97 2.06 -17.99
CA ASN A 149 1.79 1.42 -19.02
C ASN A 149 2.42 2.52 -19.89
N ARG A 150 3.70 2.79 -19.69
CA ARG A 150 4.40 3.85 -20.43
C ARG A 150 4.72 3.48 -21.87
N TRP A 151 4.73 2.19 -22.17
CA TRP A 151 5.10 1.67 -23.49
C TRP A 151 3.88 1.56 -24.42
N GLU A 152 2.71 1.25 -23.85
CA GLU A 152 1.45 1.07 -24.56
C GLU A 152 0.32 1.79 -23.78
N PRO A 153 0.32 3.13 -23.75
CA PRO A 153 -0.67 3.92 -22.99
C PRO A 153 -2.13 3.62 -23.37
N GLU A 154 -2.36 3.30 -24.64
CA GLU A 154 -3.66 2.97 -25.21
C GLU A 154 -4.23 1.66 -24.70
N ARG A 155 -3.41 0.80 -24.12
CA ARG A 155 -3.85 -0.46 -23.47
C ARG A 155 -4.21 -0.29 -22.01
N CYS A 156 -3.98 0.89 -21.43
CA CYS A 156 -4.38 1.14 -20.05
C CYS A 156 -5.89 1.13 -19.92
N ARG A 157 -6.38 0.37 -18.95
CA ARG A 157 -7.81 0.40 -18.59
C ARG A 157 -8.16 1.75 -17.99
N LEU A 158 -9.34 2.26 -18.33
CA LEU A 158 -9.77 3.56 -17.89
C LEU A 158 -10.03 3.59 -16.39
N MET A 159 -9.66 4.69 -15.76
CA MET A 159 -10.06 5.05 -14.41
C MET A 159 -10.95 6.29 -14.49
N GLU A 160 -12.18 6.16 -14.02
CA GLU A 160 -13.14 7.26 -14.04
C GLU A 160 -12.89 8.23 -12.87
N ALA A 161 -12.89 9.53 -13.17
CA ALA A 161 -12.69 10.55 -12.14
C ALA A 161 -13.78 10.55 -11.06
N ASP A 162 -14.99 10.13 -11.41
CA ASP A 162 -16.10 10.07 -10.46
C ASP A 162 -15.92 8.96 -9.42
N TRP A 163 -15.23 7.87 -9.74
CA TRP A 163 -14.85 6.87 -8.74
C TRP A 163 -13.89 7.47 -7.70
N VAL A 164 -12.91 8.26 -8.17
CA VAL A 164 -11.96 8.95 -7.30
C VAL A 164 -12.67 9.94 -6.39
N ARG A 165 -13.60 10.76 -6.94
CA ARG A 165 -14.41 11.72 -6.17
C ARG A 165 -15.26 11.04 -5.11
N ALA A 166 -15.90 9.92 -5.48
CA ALA A 166 -16.72 9.14 -4.56
C ALA A 166 -15.92 8.59 -3.38
N ILE A 167 -14.71 8.06 -3.61
CA ILE A 167 -13.83 7.56 -2.56
C ILE A 167 -13.30 8.72 -1.71
N LEU A 168 -12.86 9.82 -2.32
CA LEU A 168 -12.42 11.02 -1.61
C LEU A 168 -13.51 11.57 -0.68
N LYS A 169 -14.77 11.59 -1.13
CA LYS A 169 -15.92 12.01 -0.31
C LYS A 169 -16.08 11.13 0.92
N GLN A 170 -15.93 9.80 0.79
CA GLN A 170 -16.00 8.85 1.91
C GLN A 170 -14.88 9.09 2.94
N CYS A 171 -13.71 9.54 2.51
CA CYS A 171 -12.56 9.79 3.38
C CYS A 171 -12.65 11.10 4.19
N ARG A 172 -13.50 12.07 3.78
CA ARG A 172 -13.52 13.43 4.37
C ARG A 172 -13.98 13.43 5.82
N ASP A 173 -15.16 12.90 6.09
CA ASP A 173 -15.77 12.97 7.43
C ASP A 173 -14.98 12.18 8.48
N PRO A 174 -14.46 10.97 8.17
CA PRO A 174 -13.59 10.24 9.08
C PRO A 174 -12.19 10.88 9.22
N GLY A 175 -11.83 11.84 8.38
CA GLY A 175 -10.50 12.46 8.36
C GLY A 175 -9.40 11.53 7.83
N ILE A 176 -9.74 10.56 6.99
CA ILE A 176 -8.77 9.64 6.38
C ILE A 176 -7.92 10.39 5.37
N PRO A 177 -6.59 10.42 5.50
CA PRO A 177 -5.70 10.95 4.47
C PRO A 177 -5.92 10.25 3.14
N PHE A 178 -6.00 11.06 2.06
CA PHE A 178 -6.24 10.56 0.72
C PHE A 178 -5.14 11.06 -0.23
N PHE A 179 -4.59 10.17 -1.04
CA PHE A 179 -3.53 10.50 -1.98
C PHE A 179 -3.88 10.00 -3.39
N LEU A 180 -4.14 10.93 -4.30
CA LEU A 180 -4.22 10.61 -5.72
C LEU A 180 -2.82 10.70 -6.33
N ARG A 181 -2.23 9.55 -6.69
CA ARG A 181 -0.94 9.49 -7.36
C ARG A 181 -1.04 9.93 -8.83
N GLY A 182 -2.12 9.57 -9.50
CA GLY A 182 -2.39 9.92 -10.89
C GLY A 182 -3.56 9.13 -11.47
N MET A 183 -4.05 9.58 -12.61
CA MET A 183 -4.99 8.84 -13.45
C MET A 183 -4.25 7.73 -14.22
N HIS A 184 -4.95 6.98 -15.05
CA HIS A 184 -4.29 6.04 -15.96
C HIS A 184 -3.38 6.76 -16.96
N THR A 185 -2.38 6.08 -17.51
CA THR A 185 -1.43 6.69 -18.44
C THR A 185 -2.17 7.31 -19.64
N GLY A 186 -1.81 8.54 -19.97
CA GLY A 186 -2.43 9.32 -21.04
C GLY A 186 -3.65 10.13 -20.61
N ALA A 187 -4.19 9.91 -19.40
CA ALA A 187 -5.33 10.70 -18.92
C ALA A 187 -4.89 11.93 -18.11
N TYR A 188 -5.66 13.00 -18.29
CA TYR A 188 -5.50 14.24 -17.54
C TYR A 188 -6.10 14.10 -16.13
N ILE A 189 -5.44 14.65 -15.13
CA ILE A 189 -5.99 14.75 -13.77
C ILE A 189 -6.94 15.96 -13.73
N PRO A 190 -8.24 15.77 -13.40
CA PRO A 190 -9.16 16.89 -13.28
C PRO A 190 -8.66 17.97 -12.29
N PRO A 191 -8.95 19.28 -12.54
CA PRO A 191 -8.43 20.37 -11.72
C PRO A 191 -8.78 20.27 -10.24
N ASP A 192 -9.96 19.73 -9.90
CA ASP A 192 -10.43 19.51 -8.54
C ASP A 192 -9.69 18.37 -7.82
N LEU A 193 -8.96 17.52 -8.55
CA LEU A 193 -8.23 16.38 -8.03
C LEU A 193 -6.69 16.55 -8.05
N VAL A 194 -6.17 17.54 -8.79
CA VAL A 194 -4.72 17.67 -9.05
C VAL A 194 -3.87 17.82 -7.79
N ASN A 195 -4.41 18.43 -6.73
CA ASN A 195 -3.70 18.71 -5.48
C ASN A 195 -4.12 17.81 -4.31
N VAL A 196 -4.88 16.74 -4.57
CA VAL A 196 -5.34 15.83 -3.51
C VAL A 196 -4.22 14.83 -3.18
N ARG A 197 -3.27 15.26 -2.31
CA ARG A 197 -2.05 14.54 -1.95
C ARG A 197 -1.77 14.63 -0.45
N GLN A 198 -2.62 14.00 0.34
CA GLN A 198 -2.45 13.95 1.80
C GLN A 198 -1.62 12.74 2.21
N PHE A 199 -0.68 12.96 3.11
CA PHE A 199 0.10 11.88 3.73
C PHE A 199 -0.44 11.59 5.12
N PRO A 200 -0.33 10.34 5.60
CA PRO A 200 -0.75 10.00 6.95
C PRO A 200 0.14 10.69 7.99
N LEU A 201 -0.45 11.07 9.10
CA LEU A 201 0.30 11.43 10.31
C LEU A 201 0.75 10.13 10.96
N VAL A 202 2.00 9.76 10.72
CA VAL A 202 2.62 8.56 11.30
C VAL A 202 3.47 8.93 12.51
N PRO A 203 3.54 8.04 13.54
CA PRO A 203 4.29 8.30 14.76
C PRO A 203 5.76 8.55 14.51
#